data_b6479fdf585dd315ac4157d8787cf128
#
_entry.id   b6479fdf585dd315ac4157d8787cf128
#
_cell.length_a   1.000
_cell.length_b   1.000
_cell.length_c   1.000
_cell.angle_alpha   90.00
_cell.angle_beta   90.00
_cell.angle_gamma   90.00
#
_symmetry.space_group_name_H-M   'P 1'
#
loop_
_entity.id
_entity.type
_entity.pdbx_description
1 polymer ?
#
loop_
_entity_poly.entity_id
_entity_poly.type
_entity_poly.pdbx_seq_one_letter_code
_entity_poly.pdbx_strand_id
1 'polypeptide(L)'
;MPVSRATRGGQRIYCAGPLFNRPERDEMAEIARTLEAAGFPVFLPHRDGFLFAEVHHEFVKGGYEPAEATSTIQRAIFWLDTYEVISGCEGLVLNLNGRVPDEGAVAEGAMAWMAGKALVLYKGDTRSLIQGQDNPLVNGLGSFVRVSTIPEIAYAFRQVFRSWRPPTTVALPPAVRSSVETGRRLSRLLAGCASPAEMVPVITSLTRRLGPRADR
;
A
#
# COMPACT_ATOMS: atom_id res chain seq x y z
N MET A 1 23.49 -9.98 -3.70
CA MET A 1 23.37 -10.31 -2.27
C MET A 1 21.91 -10.57 -1.99
N PRO A 2 21.50 -11.76 -1.56
CA PRO A 2 20.12 -12.06 -1.25
C PRO A 2 19.70 -11.30 0.01
N VAL A 3 18.60 -10.52 -0.07
CA VAL A 3 17.99 -9.89 1.09
C VAL A 3 17.13 -10.93 1.77
N SER A 4 17.77 -11.78 2.58
CA SER A 4 17.10 -12.59 3.57
C SER A 4 16.97 -11.76 4.84
N ARG A 5 15.74 -11.40 5.21
CA ARG A 5 15.39 -11.19 6.61
C ARG A 5 13.91 -11.52 6.78
N ALA A 6 13.64 -12.79 7.04
CA ALA A 6 12.45 -13.15 7.80
C ALA A 6 12.58 -12.42 9.15
N THR A 7 11.88 -11.30 9.30
CA THR A 7 11.70 -10.65 10.59
C THR A 7 10.94 -11.64 11.48
N ARG A 8 11.40 -11.83 12.71
CA ARG A 8 10.71 -12.55 13.78
C ARG A 8 9.47 -11.78 14.27
N GLY A 9 8.74 -11.16 13.38
CA GLY A 9 7.42 -10.56 13.56
C GLY A 9 6.52 -11.18 12.50
N GLY A 10 5.26 -11.42 12.82
CA GLY A 10 4.30 -12.11 11.95
C GLY A 10 4.22 -11.51 10.55
N GLN A 11 3.56 -12.23 9.64
CA GLN A 11 3.37 -11.80 8.25
C GLN A 11 2.60 -10.47 8.21
N ARG A 12 3.27 -9.41 7.75
CA ARG A 12 2.69 -8.06 7.68
C ARG A 12 1.77 -7.95 6.47
N ILE A 13 0.62 -7.31 6.66
CA ILE A 13 -0.42 -7.18 5.65
C ILE A 13 -0.61 -5.71 5.28
N TYR A 14 -0.56 -5.42 3.98
CA TYR A 14 -0.92 -4.12 3.42
C TYR A 14 -2.45 -4.04 3.25
N CYS A 15 -3.08 -2.95 3.69
CA CYS A 15 -4.51 -2.71 3.53
C CYS A 15 -4.76 -1.77 2.35
N ALA A 16 -5.11 -2.33 1.20
CA ALA A 16 -5.46 -1.62 -0.03
C ALA A 16 -6.98 -1.40 -0.11
N GLY A 17 -7.40 -0.18 -0.35
CA GLY A 17 -8.83 0.15 -0.49
C GLY A 17 -9.09 1.64 -0.53
N PRO A 18 -10.35 2.06 -0.75
CA PRO A 18 -10.73 3.46 -0.86
C PRO A 18 -10.52 4.20 0.46
N LEU A 19 -10.01 5.45 0.36
CA LEU A 19 -9.67 6.31 1.51
C LEU A 19 -10.18 7.76 1.33
N PHE A 20 -11.07 8.00 0.36
CA PHE A 20 -11.46 9.36 -0.07
C PHE A 20 -12.40 10.07 0.91
N ASN A 21 -13.20 9.32 1.66
CA ASN A 21 -14.16 9.87 2.62
C ASN A 21 -14.06 9.17 3.97
N ARG A 22 -14.77 9.72 4.96
CA ARG A 22 -14.72 9.17 6.32
C ARG A 22 -15.25 7.74 6.41
N PRO A 23 -16.41 7.37 5.86
CA PRO A 23 -16.88 5.98 5.89
C PRO A 23 -15.89 4.98 5.33
N GLU A 24 -15.25 5.29 4.22
CA GLU A 24 -14.21 4.42 3.62
C GLU A 24 -13.00 4.26 4.55
N ARG A 25 -12.51 5.38 5.13
CA ARG A 25 -11.41 5.31 6.09
C ARG A 25 -11.79 4.54 7.37
N ASP A 26 -13.02 4.67 7.85
CA ASP A 26 -13.51 3.95 9.02
C ASP A 26 -13.58 2.44 8.74
N GLU A 27 -14.03 2.03 7.55
CA GLU A 27 -14.03 0.63 7.11
C GLU A 27 -12.63 0.06 6.99
N MET A 28 -11.71 0.78 6.35
CA MET A 28 -10.31 0.35 6.24
C MET A 28 -9.63 0.26 7.61
N ALA A 29 -9.96 1.15 8.53
CA ALA A 29 -9.49 1.08 9.91
C ALA A 29 -10.07 -0.13 10.67
N GLU A 30 -11.32 -0.53 10.39
CA GLU A 30 -11.92 -1.75 10.95
C GLU A 30 -11.24 -3.01 10.42
N ILE A 31 -10.95 -3.07 9.12
CA ILE A 31 -10.16 -4.14 8.51
C ILE A 31 -8.79 -4.26 9.20
N ALA A 32 -8.08 -3.15 9.36
CA ALA A 32 -6.79 -3.12 10.02
C ALA A 32 -6.85 -3.63 11.46
N ARG A 33 -7.81 -3.11 12.27
CA ARG A 33 -8.00 -3.57 13.66
C ARG A 33 -8.32 -5.07 13.75
N THR A 34 -9.13 -5.59 12.83
CA THR A 34 -9.48 -7.02 12.79
C THR A 34 -8.26 -7.90 12.51
N LEU A 35 -7.40 -7.47 11.60
CA LEU A 35 -6.15 -8.15 11.29
C LEU A 35 -5.16 -8.09 12.46
N GLU A 36 -5.01 -6.93 13.10
CA GLU A 36 -4.14 -6.72 14.26
C GLU A 36 -4.60 -7.56 15.46
N ALA A 37 -5.90 -7.59 15.72
CA ALA A 37 -6.48 -8.46 16.76
C ALA A 37 -6.25 -9.97 16.49
N ALA A 38 -6.11 -10.34 15.22
CA ALA A 38 -5.75 -11.70 14.80
C ALA A 38 -4.25 -12.00 14.84
N GLY A 39 -3.41 -11.01 15.20
CA GLY A 39 -1.96 -11.15 15.35
C GLY A 39 -1.15 -10.82 14.09
N PHE A 40 -1.75 -10.24 13.06
CA PHE A 40 -1.04 -9.77 11.87
C PHE A 40 -0.59 -8.32 12.04
N PRO A 41 0.69 -7.98 11.92
CA PRO A 41 1.11 -6.60 11.74
C PRO A 41 0.50 -6.03 10.44
N VAL A 42 0.12 -4.76 10.46
CA VAL A 42 -0.57 -4.12 9.34
C VAL A 42 0.20 -2.89 8.86
N PHE A 43 0.09 -2.59 7.58
CA PHE A 43 0.34 -1.27 7.01
C PHE A 43 -0.95 -0.73 6.42
N LEU A 44 -1.44 0.37 6.99
CA LEU A 44 -2.62 1.10 6.53
C LEU A 44 -2.17 2.48 6.03
N PRO A 45 -2.21 2.77 4.71
CA PRO A 45 -1.52 3.92 4.11
C PRO A 45 -1.78 5.26 4.77
N HIS A 46 -3.03 5.58 5.08
CA HIS A 46 -3.40 6.86 5.70
C HIS A 46 -3.07 6.95 7.20
N ARG A 47 -2.71 5.84 7.86
CA ARG A 47 -2.32 5.79 9.27
C ARG A 47 -0.81 5.64 9.44
N ASP A 48 -0.22 4.70 8.71
CA ASP A 48 1.16 4.24 8.89
C ASP A 48 2.13 4.87 7.88
N GLY A 49 1.57 5.52 6.83
CA GLY A 49 2.28 6.38 5.91
C GLY A 49 2.27 7.83 6.38
N PHE A 50 1.64 8.72 5.61
CA PHE A 50 1.43 10.10 6.01
C PHE A 50 0.15 10.69 5.39
N LEU A 51 -0.43 11.66 6.08
CA LEU A 51 -1.62 12.36 5.60
C LEU A 51 -1.22 13.46 4.62
N PHE A 52 -1.67 13.35 3.37
CA PHE A 52 -1.36 14.30 2.30
C PHE A 52 -1.61 15.76 2.73
N ALA A 53 -2.78 16.06 3.30
CA ALA A 53 -3.16 17.42 3.63
C ALA A 53 -2.25 18.06 4.69
N GLU A 54 -1.82 17.29 5.69
CA GLU A 54 -0.95 17.77 6.77
C GLU A 54 0.46 18.06 6.25
N VAL A 55 1.02 17.13 5.49
CA VAL A 55 2.35 17.30 4.91
C VAL A 55 2.35 18.42 3.88
N HIS A 56 1.30 18.52 3.04
CA HIS A 56 1.14 19.61 2.07
C HIS A 56 1.10 20.99 2.75
N HIS A 57 0.36 21.11 3.86
CA HIS A 57 0.32 22.34 4.65
C HIS A 57 1.73 22.75 5.11
N GLU A 58 2.51 21.82 5.63
CA GLU A 58 3.88 22.12 6.09
C GLU A 58 4.85 22.45 4.93
N PHE A 59 4.67 21.86 3.74
CA PHE A 59 5.42 22.26 2.55
C PHE A 59 5.14 23.72 2.17
N VAL A 60 3.86 24.09 2.08
CA VAL A 60 3.45 25.46 1.72
C VAL A 60 3.90 26.47 2.76
N LYS A 61 3.76 26.16 4.04
CA LYS A 61 4.27 26.97 5.15
C LYS A 61 5.80 27.15 5.10
N GLY A 62 6.52 26.14 4.60
CA GLY A 62 7.96 26.18 4.35
C GLY A 62 8.36 26.94 3.07
N GLY A 63 7.43 27.58 2.36
CA GLY A 63 7.69 28.42 1.18
C GLY A 63 7.69 27.67 -0.15
N TYR A 64 7.20 26.45 -0.21
CA TYR A 64 7.03 25.74 -1.49
C TYR A 64 5.76 26.19 -2.20
N GLU A 65 5.83 26.30 -3.52
CA GLU A 65 4.62 26.51 -4.32
C GLU A 65 3.65 25.31 -4.18
N PRO A 66 2.33 25.56 -4.05
CA PRO A 66 1.35 24.47 -3.81
C PRO A 66 1.40 23.35 -4.84
N ALA A 67 1.62 23.66 -6.12
CA ALA A 67 1.73 22.67 -7.18
C ALA A 67 3.02 21.82 -7.06
N GLU A 68 4.13 22.43 -6.65
CA GLU A 68 5.39 21.73 -6.38
C GLU A 68 5.25 20.83 -5.16
N ALA A 69 4.64 21.32 -4.08
CA ALA A 69 4.34 20.53 -2.88
C ALA A 69 3.50 19.29 -3.24
N THR A 70 2.42 19.49 -4.00
CA THR A 70 1.55 18.40 -4.46
C THR A 70 2.32 17.34 -5.24
N SER A 71 3.07 17.72 -6.27
CA SER A 71 3.81 16.77 -7.10
C SER A 71 4.90 16.02 -6.32
N THR A 72 5.53 16.71 -5.37
CA THR A 72 6.57 16.15 -4.50
C THR A 72 6.00 15.08 -3.56
N ILE A 73 4.87 15.37 -2.94
CA ILE A 73 4.19 14.44 -2.04
C ILE A 73 3.64 13.22 -2.80
N GLN A 74 3.04 13.43 -3.96
CA GLN A 74 2.54 12.32 -4.80
C GLN A 74 3.65 11.33 -5.17
N ARG A 75 4.84 11.82 -5.49
CA ARG A 75 6.01 10.94 -5.73
C ARG A 75 6.41 10.17 -4.47
N ALA A 76 6.38 10.82 -3.32
CA ALA A 76 6.73 10.16 -2.06
C ALA A 76 5.72 9.07 -1.70
N ILE A 77 4.42 9.31 -1.88
CA ILE A 77 3.36 8.30 -1.71
C ILE A 77 3.62 7.13 -2.64
N PHE A 78 3.80 7.38 -3.94
CA PHE A 78 4.05 6.34 -4.93
C PHE A 78 5.25 5.44 -4.56
N TRP A 79 6.37 6.01 -4.09
CA TRP A 79 7.53 5.22 -3.70
C TRP A 79 7.30 4.44 -2.41
N LEU A 80 6.65 5.06 -1.42
CA LEU A 80 6.36 4.42 -0.15
C LEU A 80 5.44 3.22 -0.35
N ASP A 81 4.32 3.40 -1.05
CA ASP A 81 3.35 2.34 -1.30
C ASP A 81 3.93 1.25 -2.18
N THR A 82 4.68 1.60 -3.23
CA THR A 82 5.40 0.61 -4.06
C THR A 82 6.35 -0.24 -3.21
N TYR A 83 7.08 0.35 -2.26
CA TYR A 83 7.96 -0.40 -1.37
C TYR A 83 7.18 -1.29 -0.41
N GLU A 84 6.16 -0.75 0.25
CA GLU A 84 5.38 -1.50 1.25
C GLU A 84 4.65 -2.69 0.59
N VAL A 85 4.06 -2.49 -0.59
CA VAL A 85 3.39 -3.56 -1.35
C VAL A 85 4.38 -4.62 -1.82
N ILE A 86 5.51 -4.22 -2.43
CA ILE A 86 6.42 -5.18 -3.07
C ILE A 86 7.39 -5.83 -2.08
N SER A 87 7.78 -5.11 -1.02
CA SER A 87 8.88 -5.57 -0.15
C SER A 87 8.59 -5.43 1.35
N GLY A 88 7.72 -4.53 1.76
CA GLY A 88 7.45 -4.22 3.16
C GLY A 88 6.44 -5.17 3.81
N CYS A 89 5.55 -5.76 3.01
CA CYS A 89 4.48 -6.66 3.47
C CYS A 89 4.56 -8.02 2.77
N GLU A 90 4.07 -9.07 3.42
CA GLU A 90 3.97 -10.44 2.89
C GLU A 90 2.60 -10.72 2.26
N GLY A 91 1.58 -9.98 2.67
CA GLY A 91 0.22 -10.10 2.13
C GLY A 91 -0.40 -8.75 1.83
N LEU A 92 -1.51 -8.79 1.08
CA LEU A 92 -2.33 -7.62 0.79
C LEU A 92 -3.81 -8.00 0.85
N VAL A 93 -4.61 -7.26 1.63
CA VAL A 93 -6.06 -7.28 1.53
C VAL A 93 -6.50 -6.21 0.54
N LEU A 94 -7.28 -6.59 -0.47
CA LEU A 94 -7.85 -5.67 -1.45
C LEU A 94 -9.35 -5.49 -1.19
N ASN A 95 -9.72 -4.32 -0.68
CA ASN A 95 -11.11 -3.92 -0.50
C ASN A 95 -11.70 -3.44 -1.83
N LEU A 96 -12.67 -4.19 -2.34
CA LEU A 96 -13.37 -3.94 -3.60
C LEU A 96 -14.72 -3.25 -3.41
N ASN A 97 -15.03 -2.74 -2.20
CA ASN A 97 -16.28 -2.05 -1.95
C ASN A 97 -16.37 -0.75 -2.76
N GLY A 98 -17.59 -0.41 -3.12
CA GLY A 98 -17.90 0.69 -3.99
C GLY A 98 -18.47 0.23 -5.33
N ARG A 99 -19.10 1.17 -6.05
CA ARG A 99 -19.67 0.89 -7.38
C ARG A 99 -18.56 0.53 -8.39
N VAL A 100 -17.44 1.19 -8.26
CA VAL A 100 -16.20 0.89 -8.99
C VAL A 100 -15.11 0.75 -7.93
N PRO A 101 -14.33 -0.32 -7.93
CA PRO A 101 -13.18 -0.44 -7.06
C PRO A 101 -12.24 0.75 -7.22
N ASP A 102 -11.58 1.13 -6.13
CA ASP A 102 -10.54 2.15 -6.17
C ASP A 102 -9.40 1.74 -7.10
N GLU A 103 -9.07 2.58 -8.07
CA GLU A 103 -8.05 2.31 -9.08
C GLU A 103 -6.64 2.18 -8.47
N GLY A 104 -6.34 2.94 -7.42
CA GLY A 104 -5.08 2.85 -6.69
C GLY A 104 -4.94 1.50 -6.00
N ALA A 105 -5.99 1.08 -5.29
CA ALA A 105 -6.02 -0.21 -4.62
C ALA A 105 -5.93 -1.39 -5.62
N VAL A 106 -6.55 -1.29 -6.78
CA VAL A 106 -6.43 -2.30 -7.84
C VAL A 106 -5.00 -2.36 -8.39
N ALA A 107 -4.35 -1.22 -8.59
CA ALA A 107 -2.94 -1.17 -8.99
C ALA A 107 -2.02 -1.80 -7.94
N GLU A 108 -2.23 -1.51 -6.66
CA GLU A 108 -1.52 -2.14 -5.53
C GLU A 108 -1.74 -3.66 -5.49
N GLY A 109 -2.98 -4.11 -5.69
CA GLY A 109 -3.31 -5.53 -5.81
C GLY A 109 -2.58 -6.23 -6.96
N ALA A 110 -2.51 -5.58 -8.13
CA ALA A 110 -1.78 -6.10 -9.28
C ALA A 110 -0.26 -6.16 -9.02
N MET A 111 0.32 -5.14 -8.40
CA MET A 111 1.73 -5.14 -7.98
C MET A 111 2.02 -6.26 -6.98
N ALA A 112 1.14 -6.46 -6.00
CA ALA A 112 1.26 -7.52 -5.01
C ALA A 112 1.19 -8.91 -5.65
N TRP A 113 0.26 -9.11 -6.59
CA TRP A 113 0.13 -10.36 -7.34
C TRP A 113 1.38 -10.67 -8.15
N MET A 114 1.89 -9.69 -8.90
CA MET A 114 3.14 -9.82 -9.66
C MET A 114 4.36 -10.08 -8.78
N ALA A 115 4.36 -9.55 -7.55
CA ALA A 115 5.41 -9.79 -6.56
C ALA A 115 5.23 -11.10 -5.77
N GLY A 116 4.22 -11.93 -6.11
CA GLY A 116 3.97 -13.22 -5.46
C GLY A 116 3.51 -13.11 -4.01
N LYS A 117 2.81 -12.05 -3.65
CA LYS A 117 2.28 -11.84 -2.29
C LYS A 117 1.04 -12.69 -2.03
N ALA A 118 0.76 -12.95 -0.76
CA ALA A 118 -0.51 -13.54 -0.34
C ALA A 118 -1.62 -12.49 -0.50
N LEU A 119 -2.65 -12.77 -1.32
CA LEU A 119 -3.77 -11.86 -1.53
C LEU A 119 -5.07 -12.40 -0.95
N VAL A 120 -5.87 -11.50 -0.36
CA VAL A 120 -7.24 -11.73 0.03
C VAL A 120 -8.10 -10.61 -0.56
N LEU A 121 -9.09 -10.98 -1.38
CA LEU A 121 -10.08 -10.05 -1.89
C LEU A 121 -11.24 -9.96 -0.91
N TYR A 122 -11.62 -8.74 -0.54
CA TYR A 122 -12.80 -8.47 0.29
C TYR A 122 -13.82 -7.64 -0.50
N LYS A 123 -15.07 -8.08 -0.47
CA LYS A 123 -16.21 -7.31 -0.97
C LYS A 123 -17.47 -7.64 -0.17
N GLY A 124 -17.83 -6.74 0.74
CA GLY A 124 -19.10 -6.74 1.47
C GLY A 124 -20.25 -6.05 0.72
N ASP A 125 -19.90 -5.29 -0.31
CA ASP A 125 -20.88 -4.55 -1.13
C ASP A 125 -21.44 -5.45 -2.22
N THR A 126 -22.77 -5.46 -2.37
CA THR A 126 -23.48 -6.23 -3.40
C THR A 126 -23.47 -5.59 -4.79
N ARG A 127 -23.06 -4.33 -4.88
CA ARG A 127 -22.95 -3.61 -6.16
C ARG A 127 -21.81 -4.16 -7.00
N SER A 128 -22.13 -4.63 -8.18
CA SER A 128 -21.16 -5.18 -9.12
C SER A 128 -21.53 -4.83 -10.55
N LEU A 129 -20.52 -4.76 -11.41
CA LEU A 129 -20.67 -4.29 -12.80
C LEU A 129 -21.18 -5.36 -13.73
N ILE A 130 -20.88 -6.63 -13.47
CA ILE A 130 -21.12 -7.74 -14.41
C ILE A 130 -21.93 -8.83 -13.70
N GLN A 131 -23.26 -8.78 -13.77
CA GLN A 131 -24.15 -9.84 -13.25
C GLN A 131 -23.76 -10.39 -11.86
N GLY A 132 -23.47 -9.51 -10.91
CA GLY A 132 -23.02 -9.94 -9.58
C GLY A 132 -21.52 -10.24 -9.46
N GLN A 133 -20.74 -10.05 -10.53
CA GLN A 133 -19.28 -10.27 -10.55
C GLN A 133 -18.53 -8.97 -10.78
N ASP A 134 -17.35 -8.88 -10.19
CA ASP A 134 -16.40 -7.84 -10.51
C ASP A 134 -15.61 -8.18 -11.78
N ASN A 135 -14.77 -7.27 -12.24
CA ASN A 135 -13.95 -7.48 -13.41
C ASN A 135 -13.10 -8.77 -13.27
N PRO A 136 -13.08 -9.66 -14.29
CA PRO A 136 -12.34 -10.92 -14.23
C PRO A 136 -10.85 -10.77 -13.91
N LEU A 137 -10.19 -9.68 -14.37
CA LEU A 137 -8.78 -9.41 -14.04
C LEU A 137 -8.62 -9.14 -12.54
N VAL A 138 -9.55 -8.42 -11.92
CA VAL A 138 -9.52 -8.16 -10.48
C VAL A 138 -9.82 -9.45 -9.70
N ASN A 139 -10.85 -10.19 -10.08
CA ASN A 139 -11.16 -11.47 -9.43
C ASN A 139 -10.01 -12.47 -9.54
N GLY A 140 -9.30 -12.46 -10.66
CA GLY A 140 -8.13 -13.31 -10.90
C GLY A 140 -6.98 -13.08 -9.92
N LEU A 141 -6.81 -11.85 -9.38
CA LEU A 141 -5.78 -11.54 -8.38
C LEU A 141 -5.94 -12.41 -7.12
N GLY A 142 -7.17 -12.73 -6.72
CA GLY A 142 -7.49 -13.61 -5.60
C GLY A 142 -7.88 -15.04 -6.01
N SER A 143 -7.46 -15.50 -7.19
CA SER A 143 -7.81 -16.83 -7.72
C SER A 143 -9.32 -17.07 -7.78
N PHE A 144 -10.09 -16.03 -8.06
CA PHE A 144 -11.57 -16.03 -8.12
C PHE A 144 -12.26 -16.35 -6.77
N VAL A 145 -11.53 -16.20 -5.65
CA VAL A 145 -12.08 -16.35 -4.30
C VAL A 145 -12.07 -14.98 -3.62
N ARG A 146 -13.18 -14.64 -2.99
CA ARG A 146 -13.32 -13.43 -2.18
C ARG A 146 -14.07 -13.73 -0.89
N VAL A 147 -13.82 -12.94 0.14
CA VAL A 147 -14.60 -12.93 1.38
C VAL A 147 -15.60 -11.77 1.38
N SER A 148 -16.70 -11.92 2.10
CA SER A 148 -17.81 -10.97 2.09
C SER A 148 -17.98 -10.20 3.41
N THR A 149 -17.29 -10.62 4.45
CA THR A 149 -17.33 -9.96 5.76
C THR A 149 -15.92 -9.68 6.28
N ILE A 150 -15.78 -8.60 7.05
CA ILE A 150 -14.48 -8.21 7.61
C ILE A 150 -13.89 -9.30 8.52
N PRO A 151 -14.64 -9.99 9.40
CA PRO A 151 -14.10 -11.07 10.21
C PRO A 151 -13.51 -12.24 9.42
N GLU A 152 -14.03 -12.52 8.21
CA GLU A 152 -13.51 -13.58 7.35
C GLU A 152 -12.10 -13.28 6.80
N ILE A 153 -11.71 -12.01 6.71
CA ILE A 153 -10.41 -11.59 6.15
C ILE A 153 -9.25 -12.25 6.91
N ALA A 154 -9.27 -12.18 8.24
CA ALA A 154 -8.21 -12.74 9.06
C ALA A 154 -8.15 -14.28 8.94
N TYR A 155 -9.30 -14.93 8.87
CA TYR A 155 -9.35 -16.37 8.64
C TYR A 155 -8.79 -16.74 7.26
N ALA A 156 -9.18 -16.01 6.20
CA ALA A 156 -8.67 -16.22 4.86
C ALA A 156 -7.14 -16.10 4.79
N PHE A 157 -6.54 -15.07 5.43
CA PHE A 157 -5.08 -14.95 5.51
C PHE A 157 -4.43 -16.13 6.21
N ARG A 158 -4.99 -16.64 7.30
CA ARG A 158 -4.46 -17.85 7.96
C ARG A 158 -4.46 -19.05 7.02
N GLN A 159 -5.48 -19.20 6.15
CA GLN A 159 -5.52 -20.29 5.17
C GLN A 159 -4.50 -20.06 4.05
N VAL A 160 -4.46 -18.86 3.47
CA VAL A 160 -3.52 -18.54 2.38
C VAL A 160 -2.08 -18.73 2.86
N PHE A 161 -1.71 -18.23 4.03
CA PHE A 161 -0.34 -18.34 4.55
C PHE A 161 0.09 -19.77 4.91
N ARG A 162 -0.82 -20.72 5.10
CA ARG A 162 -0.45 -22.14 5.29
C ARG A 162 0.26 -22.72 4.06
N SER A 163 -0.20 -22.37 2.88
CA SER A 163 0.34 -22.86 1.60
C SER A 163 1.26 -21.87 0.91
N TRP A 164 1.16 -20.57 1.24
CA TRP A 164 1.97 -19.54 0.63
C TRP A 164 3.46 -19.72 0.97
N ARG A 165 4.30 -19.50 -0.02
CA ARG A 165 5.75 -19.45 0.16
C ARG A 165 6.25 -18.15 -0.45
N PRO A 166 7.12 -17.41 0.26
CA PRO A 166 7.72 -16.23 -0.30
C PRO A 166 8.48 -16.61 -1.58
N PRO A 167 8.34 -15.81 -2.64
CA PRO A 167 9.15 -16.04 -3.84
C PRO A 167 10.63 -15.92 -3.50
N THR A 168 11.43 -16.88 -3.97
CA THR A 168 12.87 -16.91 -3.72
C THR A 168 13.60 -15.73 -4.34
N THR A 169 13.10 -15.24 -5.47
CA THR A 169 13.64 -14.04 -6.14
C THR A 169 12.53 -13.42 -7.01
N VAL A 170 12.27 -12.15 -6.83
CA VAL A 170 11.46 -11.36 -7.77
C VAL A 170 12.42 -10.50 -8.57
N ALA A 171 12.56 -10.82 -9.87
CA ALA A 171 13.34 -10.01 -10.79
C ALA A 171 12.56 -8.73 -11.13
N LEU A 172 12.87 -7.64 -10.44
CA LEU A 172 12.22 -6.35 -10.68
C LEU A 172 12.88 -5.61 -11.84
N PRO A 173 12.11 -5.03 -12.77
CA PRO A 173 12.64 -4.08 -13.76
C PRO A 173 13.39 -2.93 -13.09
N PRO A 174 14.37 -2.30 -13.76
CA PRO A 174 15.20 -1.26 -13.16
C PRO A 174 14.40 -0.10 -12.53
N ALA A 175 13.37 0.37 -13.20
CA ALA A 175 12.51 1.45 -12.71
C ALA A 175 11.77 1.06 -11.41
N VAL A 176 11.22 -0.15 -11.37
CA VAL A 176 10.52 -0.68 -10.17
C VAL A 176 11.50 -0.86 -9.02
N ARG A 177 12.69 -1.38 -9.30
CA ARG A 177 13.76 -1.54 -8.30
C ARG A 177 14.15 -0.21 -7.69
N SER A 178 14.35 0.81 -8.52
CA SER A 178 14.65 2.18 -8.07
C SER A 178 13.55 2.75 -7.17
N SER A 179 12.28 2.55 -7.54
CA SER A 179 11.13 2.97 -6.73
C SER A 179 11.10 2.26 -5.37
N VAL A 180 11.30 0.94 -5.35
CA VAL A 180 11.35 0.14 -4.12
C VAL A 180 12.51 0.56 -3.21
N GLU A 181 13.70 0.83 -3.77
CA GLU A 181 14.86 1.28 -2.99
C GLU A 181 14.62 2.66 -2.39
N THR A 182 14.00 3.57 -3.15
CA THR A 182 13.65 4.91 -2.68
C THR A 182 12.58 4.84 -1.59
N GLY A 183 11.52 4.06 -1.81
CA GLY A 183 10.46 3.85 -0.82
C GLY A 183 10.98 3.22 0.47
N ARG A 184 11.91 2.27 0.38
CA ARG A 184 12.58 1.69 1.56
C ARG A 184 13.33 2.73 2.38
N ARG A 185 14.03 3.64 1.70
CA ARG A 185 14.74 4.74 2.38
C ARG A 185 13.77 5.70 3.02
N LEU A 186 12.70 6.05 2.29
CA LEU A 186 11.63 6.91 2.78
C LEU A 186 10.96 6.29 4.02
N SER A 187 10.53 5.03 3.96
CA SER A 187 9.92 4.31 5.08
C SER A 187 10.80 4.33 6.35
N ARG A 188 12.11 4.10 6.20
CA ARG A 188 13.05 4.14 7.34
C ARG A 188 13.18 5.53 7.95
N LEU A 189 13.22 6.55 7.12
CA LEU A 189 13.39 7.92 7.58
C LEU A 189 12.10 8.45 8.22
N LEU A 190 10.94 8.13 7.63
CA LEU A 190 9.63 8.51 8.18
C LEU A 190 9.37 7.86 9.55
N ALA A 191 9.86 6.64 9.76
CA ALA A 191 9.73 5.98 11.07
C ALA A 191 10.42 6.75 12.22
N GLY A 192 11.33 7.67 11.92
CA GLY A 192 11.95 8.57 12.89
C GLY A 192 11.28 9.94 13.02
N CYS A 193 10.30 10.27 12.17
CA CYS A 193 9.62 11.56 12.20
C CYS A 193 8.46 11.53 13.21
N ALA A 194 8.42 12.51 14.10
CA ALA A 194 7.35 12.68 15.08
C ALA A 194 6.22 13.60 14.59
N SER A 195 6.45 14.34 13.50
CA SER A 195 5.49 15.34 12.99
C SER A 195 5.56 15.48 11.47
N PRO A 196 4.48 16.00 10.83
CA PRO A 196 4.48 16.33 9.39
C PRO A 196 5.59 17.33 9.00
N ALA A 197 5.94 18.25 9.86
CA ALA A 197 7.02 19.23 9.61
C ALA A 197 8.39 18.53 9.43
N GLU A 198 8.67 17.48 10.19
CA GLU A 198 9.92 16.71 10.08
C GLU A 198 9.97 15.86 8.80
N MET A 199 8.81 15.53 8.21
CA MET A 199 8.73 14.80 6.97
C MET A 199 9.14 15.61 5.74
N VAL A 200 8.94 16.93 5.77
CA VAL A 200 9.26 17.85 4.65
C VAL A 200 10.71 17.73 4.17
N PRO A 201 11.74 17.89 5.02
CA PRO A 201 13.13 17.77 4.59
C PRO A 201 13.48 16.36 4.10
N VAL A 202 12.90 15.32 4.70
CA VAL A 202 13.08 13.92 4.29
C VAL A 202 12.58 13.71 2.87
N ILE A 203 11.34 14.07 2.60
CA ILE A 203 10.71 13.92 1.29
C ILE A 203 11.47 14.74 0.24
N THR A 204 11.77 16.01 0.54
CA THR A 204 12.52 16.89 -0.37
C THR A 204 13.89 16.31 -0.74
N SER A 205 14.62 15.78 0.23
CA SER A 205 15.96 15.23 -0.02
C SER A 205 15.97 14.06 -1.00
N LEU A 206 14.90 13.27 -1.00
CA LEU A 206 14.75 12.12 -1.88
C LEU A 206 14.23 12.52 -3.26
N THR A 207 13.27 13.44 -3.33
CA THR A 207 12.67 13.87 -4.61
C THR A 207 13.63 14.69 -5.46
N ARG A 208 14.46 15.54 -4.87
CA ARG A 208 15.49 16.32 -5.60
C ARG A 208 16.57 15.45 -6.24
N ARG A 209 16.92 14.31 -5.63
CA ARG A 209 17.94 13.39 -6.16
C ARG A 209 17.46 12.57 -7.34
N LEU A 210 16.14 12.44 -7.53
CA LEU A 210 15.49 11.59 -8.52
C LEU A 210 14.60 12.37 -9.49
N GLY A 211 14.62 13.70 -9.41
CA GLY A 211 13.98 14.57 -10.40
C GLY A 211 14.50 14.24 -11.79
N PRO A 212 13.70 14.44 -12.86
CA PRO A 212 14.18 14.24 -14.22
C PRO A 212 15.49 15.02 -14.36
N ARG A 213 16.56 14.32 -14.76
CA ARG A 213 17.72 15.04 -15.31
C ARG A 213 17.14 15.89 -16.42
N ALA A 214 17.19 17.21 -16.26
CA ALA A 214 16.93 18.10 -17.36
C ALA A 214 17.89 17.63 -18.46
N ASP A 215 17.34 16.98 -19.48
CA ASP A 215 18.08 16.65 -20.68
C ASP A 215 18.58 17.97 -21.23
N ARG A 216 19.92 18.14 -21.17
CA ARG A 216 20.63 19.19 -21.88
C ARG A 216 20.74 18.79 -23.35
#